data_f15d95ce6b9ee42f45663833f2067da1
#
_entry.id   f15d95ce6b9ee42f45663833f2067da1
#
_cell.length_a   1.000
_cell.length_b   1.000
_cell.length_c   1.000
_cell.angle_alpha   90.00
_cell.angle_beta   90.00
_cell.angle_gamma   90.00
#
_symmetry.space_group_name_H-M   'P 1'
#
loop_
_entity.id
_entity.type
_entity.pdbx_description
1 polymer ?
#
loop_
_entity_poly.entity_id
_entity_poly.type
_entity_poly.pdbx_seq_one_letter_code
_entity_poly.pdbx_strand_id
1 'polypeptide(L)'
;MKSAGHSRNYGNYGPGSVGWKINREGAILLGGSRAVLMQLAHPLVAMGVSAHSNYMTDPFGRAERTFVLGELLTFGSPERARNAAHTINRLHLDVHGHLPMDAGAFSKGTRYDAHNPELLLWVHATLVDTSILCYNLFIGSLTPVEQDTFYQESKEVAHFLGLARDKMPGTVDDLRQYVYDMVHSNRLVATPQARQLAHQLLFPPAPAILRPLMHLNLQLTCALLPQPVREIYGLEWDPHRQFIFDLSARGIRTIIPRLPVYLRELPITRRLIRENVEQPTALWWGHSRRPSRGIIHKISHLC
;
A
#
# COMPACT_ATOMS: atom_id res chain seq x y z
N MET A 1 10.98 36.19 -4.48
CA MET A 1 9.55 35.86 -4.65
C MET A 1 9.14 34.96 -3.51
N LYS A 2 8.21 35.41 -2.67
CA LYS A 2 7.78 34.70 -1.46
C LYS A 2 6.93 33.47 -1.88
N SER A 3 7.40 32.26 -1.56
CA SER A 3 6.61 31.06 -1.61
C SER A 3 5.41 31.20 -0.68
N ALA A 4 4.22 31.28 -1.25
CA ALA A 4 2.98 31.40 -0.51
C ALA A 4 2.79 30.15 0.33
N GLY A 5 2.69 30.34 1.64
CA GLY A 5 2.42 29.31 2.62
C GLY A 5 1.04 28.67 2.42
N HIS A 6 0.99 27.62 1.65
CA HIS A 6 -0.14 26.69 1.62
C HIS A 6 0.22 25.51 2.51
N SER A 7 0.04 25.71 3.78
CA SER A 7 0.40 24.68 4.71
C SER A 7 -0.75 24.28 5.61
N ARG A 8 -0.79 23.03 5.94
CA ARG A 8 -0.92 22.49 7.29
C ARG A 8 -2.29 21.99 7.76
N ASN A 9 -3.31 21.90 6.91
CA ASN A 9 -4.57 21.23 7.27
C ASN A 9 -4.73 19.84 6.65
N TYR A 10 -3.77 19.44 5.83
CA TYR A 10 -3.74 18.12 5.18
C TYR A 10 -2.73 17.23 5.89
N GLY A 11 -2.94 15.90 5.82
CA GLY A 11 -2.01 14.92 6.35
C GLY A 11 -0.62 15.02 5.70
N ASN A 12 -0.12 13.91 5.16
CA ASN A 12 1.19 13.91 4.52
C ASN A 12 1.19 14.54 3.12
N TYR A 13 0.03 14.60 2.46
CA TYR A 13 -0.14 15.17 1.14
C TYR A 13 -1.23 16.25 1.14
N GLY A 14 -0.98 17.37 0.47
CA GLY A 14 -1.95 18.42 0.24
C GLY A 14 -2.42 18.49 -1.20
N PRO A 15 -3.54 19.20 -1.48
CA PRO A 15 -3.95 19.48 -2.86
C PRO A 15 -2.82 20.15 -3.61
N GLY A 16 -2.46 19.61 -4.78
CA GLY A 16 -1.36 20.08 -5.59
C GLY A 16 -0.04 19.34 -5.39
N SER A 17 0.08 18.43 -4.39
CA SER A 17 1.19 17.51 -4.31
C SER A 17 1.03 16.37 -5.33
N VAL A 18 2.14 15.73 -5.71
CA VAL A 18 2.10 14.58 -6.61
C VAL A 18 1.52 13.36 -5.88
N GLY A 19 1.80 13.22 -4.59
CA GLY A 19 1.20 12.18 -3.75
C GLY A 19 -0.32 12.26 -3.71
N TRP A 20 -0.89 13.47 -3.60
CA TRP A 20 -2.33 13.67 -3.70
C TRP A 20 -2.87 13.27 -5.07
N LYS A 21 -2.19 13.74 -6.15
CA LYS A 21 -2.57 13.42 -7.53
C LYS A 21 -2.65 11.92 -7.77
N ILE A 22 -1.68 11.16 -7.25
CA ILE A 22 -1.59 9.71 -7.48
C ILE A 22 -2.57 8.96 -6.58
N ASN A 23 -2.52 9.19 -5.26
CA ASN A 23 -3.24 8.37 -4.29
C ASN A 23 -4.76 8.57 -4.31
N ARG A 24 -5.27 9.68 -4.85
CA ARG A 24 -6.72 9.88 -5.01
C ARG A 24 -7.36 8.96 -6.06
N GLU A 25 -6.56 8.40 -6.96
CA GLU A 25 -7.04 7.55 -8.03
C GLU A 25 -7.32 6.13 -7.54
N GLY A 26 -8.59 5.74 -7.44
CA GLY A 26 -8.99 4.41 -6.99
C GLY A 26 -8.40 3.27 -7.84
N ALA A 27 -8.05 3.54 -9.11
CA ALA A 27 -7.39 2.57 -9.98
C ALA A 27 -6.00 2.12 -9.49
N ILE A 28 -5.35 2.86 -8.56
CA ILE A 28 -4.11 2.44 -7.90
C ILE A 28 -4.31 1.12 -7.13
N LEU A 29 -5.50 0.90 -6.59
CA LEU A 29 -5.82 -0.33 -5.85
C LEU A 29 -5.82 -1.60 -6.70
N LEU A 30 -5.86 -1.48 -8.03
CA LEU A 30 -5.68 -2.61 -8.94
C LEU A 30 -4.31 -3.29 -8.75
N GLY A 31 -3.31 -2.56 -8.23
CA GLY A 31 -2.01 -3.10 -7.86
C GLY A 31 -1.92 -3.66 -6.43
N GLY A 32 -2.98 -3.57 -5.63
CA GLY A 32 -2.91 -3.93 -4.22
C GLY A 32 -2.41 -5.35 -3.97
N SER A 33 -2.95 -6.33 -4.69
CA SER A 33 -2.51 -7.73 -4.58
C SER A 33 -1.06 -7.93 -5.03
N ARG A 34 -0.57 -7.18 -6.06
CA ARG A 34 0.84 -7.18 -6.43
C ARG A 34 1.73 -6.73 -5.27
N ALA A 35 1.44 -5.59 -4.68
CA ALA A 35 2.25 -5.06 -3.58
C ALA A 35 2.32 -6.05 -2.41
N VAL A 36 1.17 -6.60 -2.00
CA VAL A 36 1.11 -7.58 -0.90
C VAL A 36 1.86 -8.87 -1.24
N LEU A 37 1.75 -9.41 -2.45
CA LEU A 37 2.51 -10.61 -2.83
C LEU A 37 4.02 -10.36 -2.84
N MET A 38 4.47 -9.20 -3.31
CA MET A 38 5.89 -8.82 -3.21
C MET A 38 6.35 -8.74 -1.76
N GLN A 39 5.55 -8.15 -0.87
CA GLN A 39 5.85 -8.08 0.56
C GLN A 39 5.93 -9.47 1.20
N LEU A 40 4.95 -10.34 0.93
CA LEU A 40 4.87 -11.69 1.46
C LEU A 40 5.93 -12.65 0.88
N ALA A 41 6.55 -12.32 -0.27
CA ALA A 41 7.69 -13.07 -0.77
C ALA A 41 8.92 -12.96 0.16
N HIS A 42 8.98 -11.93 1.03
CA HIS A 42 10.02 -11.83 2.04
C HIS A 42 9.65 -12.68 3.27
N PRO A 43 10.45 -13.74 3.61
CA PRO A 43 10.09 -14.70 4.65
C PRO A 43 9.77 -14.09 6.02
N LEU A 44 10.53 -13.05 6.42
CA LEU A 44 10.33 -12.39 7.70
C LEU A 44 9.02 -11.60 7.74
N VAL A 45 8.62 -10.99 6.62
CA VAL A 45 7.33 -10.29 6.49
C VAL A 45 6.18 -11.30 6.51
N ALA A 46 6.29 -12.38 5.72
CA ALA A 46 5.27 -13.43 5.69
C ALA A 46 5.06 -14.06 7.07
N MET A 47 6.15 -14.29 7.82
CA MET A 47 6.07 -14.85 9.16
C MET A 47 5.40 -13.90 10.14
N GLY A 48 5.77 -12.60 10.11
CA GLY A 48 5.12 -11.57 10.93
C GLY A 48 3.62 -11.47 10.66
N VAL A 49 3.22 -11.46 9.39
CA VAL A 49 1.78 -11.44 9.01
C VAL A 49 1.07 -12.73 9.42
N SER A 50 1.69 -13.89 9.19
CA SER A 50 1.06 -15.19 9.50
C SER A 50 0.86 -15.40 11.00
N ALA A 51 1.83 -14.99 11.82
CA ALA A 51 1.82 -15.26 13.25
C ALA A 51 0.99 -14.24 14.08
N HIS A 52 0.85 -12.99 13.58
CA HIS A 52 0.31 -11.89 14.37
C HIS A 52 -0.91 -11.20 13.73
N SER A 53 -1.42 -11.72 12.62
CA SER A 53 -2.56 -11.09 11.93
C SER A 53 -3.76 -12.03 11.88
N ASN A 54 -4.95 -11.46 12.08
CA ASN A 54 -6.24 -12.15 11.88
C ASN A 54 -6.57 -12.37 10.39
N TYR A 55 -5.56 -12.34 9.51
CA TYR A 55 -5.74 -12.50 8.08
C TYR A 55 -6.43 -13.82 7.72
N MET A 56 -6.14 -14.87 8.50
CA MET A 56 -6.71 -16.20 8.29
C MET A 56 -8.19 -16.30 8.68
N THR A 57 -8.64 -15.51 9.66
CA THR A 57 -10.01 -15.57 10.21
C THR A 57 -10.91 -14.44 9.73
N ASP A 58 -10.33 -13.26 9.41
CA ASP A 58 -11.04 -12.06 8.95
C ASP A 58 -10.25 -11.32 7.87
N PRO A 59 -10.09 -11.89 6.64
CA PRO A 59 -9.30 -11.27 5.58
C PRO A 59 -9.90 -9.95 5.09
N PHE A 60 -11.22 -9.85 5.00
CA PHE A 60 -11.89 -8.64 4.53
C PHE A 60 -11.81 -7.49 5.54
N GLY A 61 -12.10 -7.76 6.82
CA GLY A 61 -11.98 -6.74 7.86
C GLY A 61 -10.54 -6.28 8.06
N ARG A 62 -9.55 -7.18 7.93
CA ARG A 62 -8.14 -6.78 7.94
C ARG A 62 -7.77 -5.89 6.76
N ALA A 63 -8.20 -6.26 5.55
CA ALA A 63 -7.96 -5.43 4.36
C ALA A 63 -8.62 -4.05 4.50
N GLU A 64 -9.86 -3.99 4.99
CA GLU A 64 -10.57 -2.73 5.26
C GLU A 64 -9.81 -1.87 6.28
N ARG A 65 -9.39 -2.44 7.43
CA ARG A 65 -8.64 -1.70 8.46
C ARG A 65 -7.32 -1.16 7.91
N THR A 66 -6.58 -1.97 7.18
CA THR A 66 -5.31 -1.55 6.56
C THR A 66 -5.54 -0.42 5.56
N PHE A 67 -6.57 -0.55 4.73
CA PHE A 67 -6.94 0.45 3.76
C PHE A 67 -7.37 1.77 4.43
N VAL A 68 -8.26 1.71 5.43
CA VAL A 68 -8.71 2.91 6.18
C VAL A 68 -7.54 3.63 6.84
N LEU A 69 -6.60 2.91 7.46
CA LEU A 69 -5.40 3.51 8.05
C LEU A 69 -4.50 4.16 6.99
N GLY A 70 -4.34 3.54 5.83
CA GLY A 70 -3.62 4.11 4.69
C GLY A 70 -4.26 5.40 4.17
N GLU A 71 -5.58 5.42 4.03
CA GLU A 71 -6.34 6.60 3.61
C GLU A 71 -6.23 7.74 4.63
N LEU A 72 -6.27 7.42 5.93
CA LEU A 72 -6.08 8.41 7.00
C LEU A 72 -4.65 8.99 7.01
N LEU A 73 -3.64 8.15 6.77
CA LEU A 73 -2.26 8.62 6.62
C LEU A 73 -2.10 9.57 5.43
N THR A 74 -2.80 9.30 4.34
CA THR A 74 -2.68 10.03 3.07
C THR A 74 -3.53 11.29 3.06
N PHE A 75 -4.83 11.17 3.36
CA PHE A 75 -5.85 12.20 3.19
C PHE A 75 -6.45 12.70 4.51
N GLY A 76 -6.06 12.14 5.66
CA GLY A 76 -6.53 12.60 6.96
C GLY A 76 -5.99 13.99 7.30
N SER A 77 -6.63 14.66 8.27
CA SER A 77 -6.00 15.85 8.87
C SER A 77 -4.67 15.47 9.53
N PRO A 78 -3.76 16.43 9.79
CA PRO A 78 -2.48 16.14 10.46
C PRO A 78 -2.63 15.35 11.78
N GLU A 79 -3.70 15.60 12.52
CA GLU A 79 -4.02 14.87 13.75
C GLU A 79 -4.43 13.43 13.45
N ARG A 80 -5.34 13.23 12.48
CA ARG A 80 -5.80 11.89 12.06
C ARG A 80 -4.66 11.06 11.48
N ALA A 81 -3.79 11.68 10.67
CA ALA A 81 -2.63 11.00 10.11
C ALA A 81 -1.65 10.56 11.22
N ARG A 82 -1.37 11.41 12.20
CA ARG A 82 -0.56 11.04 13.37
C ARG A 82 -1.20 9.90 14.18
N ASN A 83 -2.51 9.97 14.43
CA ASN A 83 -3.22 8.93 15.18
C ASN A 83 -3.22 7.60 14.43
N ALA A 84 -3.36 7.61 13.09
CA ALA A 84 -3.23 6.42 12.26
C ALA A 84 -1.82 5.82 12.34
N ALA A 85 -0.78 6.67 12.24
CA ALA A 85 0.62 6.23 12.40
C ALA A 85 0.88 5.63 13.78
N HIS A 86 0.40 6.28 14.86
CA HIS A 86 0.50 5.74 16.21
C HIS A 86 -0.20 4.39 16.36
N THR A 87 -1.37 4.23 15.74
CA THR A 87 -2.11 2.97 15.77
C THR A 87 -1.31 1.86 15.07
N ILE A 88 -0.76 2.14 13.88
CA ILE A 88 0.07 1.17 13.15
C ILE A 88 1.32 0.81 13.95
N ASN A 89 2.06 1.81 14.45
CA ASN A 89 3.27 1.58 15.23
C ASN A 89 3.00 0.76 16.50
N ARG A 90 1.88 0.99 17.16
CA ARG A 90 1.48 0.20 18.35
C ARG A 90 1.18 -1.26 17.96
N LEU A 91 0.48 -1.49 16.85
CA LEU A 91 0.24 -2.84 16.34
C LEU A 91 1.56 -3.56 15.97
N HIS A 92 2.55 -2.83 15.48
CA HIS A 92 3.86 -3.36 15.13
C HIS A 92 4.69 -3.78 16.36
N LEU A 93 4.45 -3.20 17.56
CA LEU A 93 5.18 -3.57 18.78
C LEU A 93 5.06 -5.07 19.11
N ASP A 94 3.92 -5.67 18.85
CA ASP A 94 3.66 -7.08 19.16
C ASP A 94 4.09 -8.02 18.00
N VAL A 95 4.52 -7.47 16.85
CA VAL A 95 4.88 -8.26 15.67
C VAL A 95 6.38 -8.55 15.65
N HIS A 96 6.81 -9.54 16.41
CA HIS A 96 8.19 -9.99 16.47
C HIS A 96 8.26 -11.50 16.80
N GLY A 97 9.40 -12.13 16.50
CA GLY A 97 9.61 -13.55 16.77
C GLY A 97 10.81 -14.09 16.00
N HIS A 98 10.82 -15.41 15.75
CA HIS A 98 11.92 -16.08 15.07
C HIS A 98 11.38 -17.02 13.97
N LEU A 99 12.14 -17.15 12.88
CA LEU A 99 11.83 -18.12 11.83
C LEU A 99 11.88 -19.56 12.36
N PRO A 100 10.85 -20.38 12.07
CA PRO A 100 10.83 -21.78 12.51
C PRO A 100 11.68 -22.70 11.64
N MET A 101 12.09 -22.26 10.44
CA MET A 101 12.84 -23.02 9.44
C MET A 101 13.73 -22.11 8.62
N ASP A 102 14.66 -22.69 7.86
CA ASP A 102 15.43 -21.95 6.85
C ASP A 102 14.53 -21.49 5.71
N ALA A 103 14.77 -20.26 5.19
CA ALA A 103 13.99 -19.70 4.10
C ALA A 103 14.84 -18.71 3.27
N GLY A 104 15.28 -19.12 2.09
CA GLY A 104 16.13 -18.32 1.22
C GLY A 104 17.47 -17.96 1.91
N ALA A 105 17.74 -16.68 2.04
CA ALA A 105 18.93 -16.18 2.71
C ALA A 105 18.88 -16.22 4.24
N PHE A 106 17.76 -16.64 4.83
CA PHE A 106 17.52 -16.56 6.27
C PHE A 106 17.52 -17.96 6.91
N SER A 107 18.35 -18.16 7.91
CA SER A 107 18.41 -19.40 8.67
C SER A 107 17.30 -19.50 9.70
N LYS A 108 16.95 -20.75 10.10
CA LYS A 108 16.10 -21.00 11.27
C LYS A 108 16.63 -20.23 12.49
N GLY A 109 15.72 -19.61 13.24
CA GLY A 109 16.06 -18.76 14.39
C GLY A 109 16.35 -17.30 14.02
N THR A 110 16.39 -16.92 12.73
CA THR A 110 16.49 -15.50 12.36
C THR A 110 15.32 -14.72 12.96
N ARG A 111 15.63 -13.64 13.69
CA ARG A 111 14.63 -12.78 14.30
C ARG A 111 13.91 -11.94 13.23
N TYR A 112 12.60 -11.87 13.31
CA TYR A 112 11.79 -10.87 12.63
C TYR A 112 11.21 -9.87 13.62
N ASP A 113 11.03 -8.62 13.15
CA ASP A 113 10.48 -7.52 13.94
C ASP A 113 9.87 -6.51 12.96
N ALA A 114 8.61 -6.12 13.16
CA ALA A 114 7.95 -5.19 12.26
C ALA A 114 8.57 -3.78 12.26
N HIS A 115 9.36 -3.43 13.28
CA HIS A 115 10.14 -2.18 13.30
C HIS A 115 11.54 -2.33 12.69
N ASN A 116 11.90 -3.49 12.13
CA ASN A 116 13.16 -3.64 11.41
C ASN A 116 13.18 -2.70 10.19
N PRO A 117 14.16 -1.78 10.09
CA PRO A 117 14.23 -0.81 9.01
C PRO A 117 14.26 -1.42 7.61
N GLU A 118 14.90 -2.59 7.43
CA GLU A 118 14.94 -3.27 6.14
C GLU A 118 13.56 -3.78 5.71
N LEU A 119 12.76 -4.30 6.66
CA LEU A 119 11.41 -4.77 6.38
C LEU A 119 10.46 -3.60 6.11
N LEU A 120 10.58 -2.51 6.89
CA LEU A 120 9.83 -1.28 6.65
C LEU A 120 10.16 -0.68 5.28
N LEU A 121 11.45 -0.65 4.90
CA LEU A 121 11.88 -0.18 3.58
C LEU A 121 11.30 -1.06 2.47
N TRP A 122 11.35 -2.39 2.60
CA TRP A 122 10.80 -3.29 1.59
C TRP A 122 9.30 -3.07 1.39
N VAL A 123 8.53 -2.99 2.47
CA VAL A 123 7.08 -2.72 2.41
C VAL A 123 6.82 -1.37 1.74
N HIS A 124 7.53 -0.31 2.15
CA HIS A 124 7.40 1.02 1.56
C HIS A 124 7.74 1.04 0.07
N ALA A 125 8.87 0.42 -0.30
CA ALA A 125 9.33 0.36 -1.69
C ALA A 125 8.32 -0.33 -2.61
N THR A 126 7.73 -1.45 -2.17
CA THR A 126 6.71 -2.16 -2.97
C THR A 126 5.44 -1.34 -3.16
N LEU A 127 5.03 -0.54 -2.18
CA LEU A 127 3.88 0.36 -2.30
C LEU A 127 4.15 1.49 -3.29
N VAL A 128 5.29 2.16 -3.18
CA VAL A 128 5.66 3.27 -4.08
C VAL A 128 5.80 2.78 -5.51
N ASP A 129 6.56 1.70 -5.73
CA ASP A 129 6.79 1.11 -7.05
C ASP A 129 5.46 0.67 -7.69
N THR A 130 4.57 0.04 -6.92
CA THR A 130 3.24 -0.36 -7.41
C THR A 130 2.37 0.84 -7.75
N SER A 131 2.39 1.90 -6.95
CA SER A 131 1.58 3.11 -7.21
C SER A 131 2.01 3.80 -8.50
N ILE A 132 3.32 3.96 -8.73
CA ILE A 132 3.88 4.51 -9.96
C ILE A 132 3.51 3.64 -11.16
N LEU A 133 3.67 2.32 -11.05
CA LEU A 133 3.33 1.36 -12.10
C LEU A 133 1.84 1.46 -12.48
N CYS A 134 0.94 1.40 -11.51
CA CYS A 134 -0.50 1.44 -11.75
C CYS A 134 -0.95 2.78 -12.32
N TYR A 135 -0.40 3.89 -11.84
CA TYR A 135 -0.71 5.19 -12.39
C TYR A 135 -0.32 5.27 -13.87
N ASN A 136 0.90 4.85 -14.20
CA ASN A 136 1.40 4.85 -15.58
C ASN A 136 0.62 3.91 -16.51
N LEU A 137 0.15 2.78 -16.00
CA LEU A 137 -0.61 1.82 -16.81
C LEU A 137 -2.06 2.21 -17.01
N PHE A 138 -2.74 2.73 -16.00
CA PHE A 138 -4.20 2.85 -16.00
C PHE A 138 -4.73 4.28 -16.04
N ILE A 139 -3.89 5.28 -15.73
CA ILE A 139 -4.35 6.66 -15.59
C ILE A 139 -3.64 7.59 -16.58
N GLY A 140 -2.32 7.67 -16.52
CA GLY A 140 -1.54 8.56 -17.37
C GLY A 140 -0.05 8.41 -17.14
N SER A 141 0.77 9.08 -17.94
CA SER A 141 2.22 9.05 -17.73
C SER A 141 2.64 10.07 -16.69
N LEU A 142 3.39 9.63 -15.70
CA LEU A 142 4.14 10.49 -14.79
C LEU A 142 5.48 10.84 -15.43
N THR A 143 5.84 12.11 -15.41
CA THR A 143 7.19 12.54 -15.79
C THR A 143 8.22 12.00 -14.79
N PRO A 144 9.52 11.89 -15.16
CA PRO A 144 10.57 11.49 -14.21
C PRO A 144 10.59 12.37 -12.95
N VAL A 145 10.37 13.67 -13.11
CA VAL A 145 10.30 14.64 -11.98
C VAL A 145 9.12 14.34 -11.07
N GLU A 146 7.94 14.03 -11.62
CA GLU A 146 6.77 13.67 -10.81
C GLU A 146 6.98 12.35 -10.08
N GLN A 147 7.62 11.37 -10.70
CA GLN A 147 7.92 10.09 -10.05
C GLN A 147 8.87 10.27 -8.87
N ASP A 148 9.94 11.07 -9.04
CA ASP A 148 10.84 11.37 -7.93
C ASP A 148 10.16 12.20 -6.86
N THR A 149 9.38 13.22 -7.24
CA THR A 149 8.61 14.04 -6.28
C THR A 149 7.66 13.17 -5.46
N PHE A 150 6.94 12.25 -6.09
CA PHE A 150 6.08 11.29 -5.38
C PHE A 150 6.86 10.46 -4.36
N TYR A 151 8.02 9.94 -4.76
CA TYR A 151 8.88 9.18 -3.87
C TYR A 151 9.36 10.04 -2.69
N GLN A 152 9.86 11.26 -2.95
CA GLN A 152 10.32 12.15 -1.88
C GLN A 152 9.18 12.49 -0.89
N GLU A 153 7.98 12.78 -1.40
CA GLU A 153 6.80 13.02 -0.57
C GLU A 153 6.41 11.77 0.25
N SER A 154 6.51 10.58 -0.32
CA SER A 154 6.17 9.31 0.35
C SER A 154 7.11 8.97 1.51
N LYS A 155 8.34 9.49 1.51
CA LYS A 155 9.30 9.31 2.63
C LYS A 155 8.77 9.85 3.96
N GLU A 156 7.90 10.86 3.92
CA GLU A 156 7.25 11.37 5.14
C GLU A 156 6.36 10.31 5.78
N VAL A 157 5.56 9.62 4.98
CA VAL A 157 4.70 8.53 5.46
C VAL A 157 5.54 7.41 6.07
N ALA A 158 6.61 6.99 5.38
CA ALA A 158 7.52 5.97 5.89
C ALA A 158 8.20 6.39 7.19
N HIS A 159 8.59 7.67 7.30
CA HIS A 159 9.18 8.23 8.51
C HIS A 159 8.21 8.21 9.70
N PHE A 160 6.93 8.56 9.49
CA PHE A 160 5.90 8.45 10.53
C PHE A 160 5.69 7.01 11.00
N LEU A 161 5.98 6.03 10.14
CA LEU A 161 5.91 4.60 10.47
C LEU A 161 7.23 4.03 11.05
N GLY A 162 8.20 4.89 11.36
CA GLY A 162 9.43 4.51 12.06
C GLY A 162 10.64 4.26 11.17
N LEU A 163 10.54 4.45 9.84
CA LEU A 163 11.68 4.31 8.95
C LEU A 163 12.51 5.61 8.94
N ALA A 164 13.77 5.51 9.36
CA ALA A 164 14.67 6.65 9.38
C ALA A 164 15.02 7.09 7.95
N ARG A 165 15.12 8.42 7.73
CA ARG A 165 15.31 8.99 6.38
C ARG A 165 16.64 8.58 5.73
N ASP A 166 17.68 8.39 6.53
CA ASP A 166 19.00 7.93 6.08
C ASP A 166 19.03 6.46 5.64
N LYS A 167 17.99 5.68 5.94
CA LYS A 167 17.80 4.30 5.50
C LYS A 167 17.06 4.17 4.18
N MET A 168 16.52 5.28 3.66
CA MET A 168 15.78 5.27 2.40
C MET A 168 16.69 5.64 1.23
N PRO A 169 16.54 4.98 0.06
CA PRO A 169 17.23 5.37 -1.17
C PRO A 169 17.10 6.87 -1.47
N GLY A 170 18.12 7.46 -2.10
CA GLY A 170 18.18 8.89 -2.37
C GLY A 170 17.06 9.35 -3.30
N THR A 171 16.95 8.69 -4.45
CA THR A 171 16.04 9.01 -5.55
C THR A 171 15.07 7.87 -5.86
N VAL A 172 14.08 8.12 -6.70
CA VAL A 172 13.18 7.06 -7.20
C VAL A 172 13.92 6.01 -8.04
N ASP A 173 14.99 6.39 -8.72
CA ASP A 173 15.80 5.44 -9.50
C ASP A 173 16.64 4.54 -8.59
N ASP A 174 17.20 5.06 -7.50
CA ASP A 174 17.82 4.25 -6.45
C ASP A 174 16.80 3.29 -5.81
N LEU A 175 15.56 3.73 -5.61
CA LEU A 175 14.49 2.87 -5.11
C LEU A 175 14.17 1.73 -6.09
N ARG A 176 14.13 2.00 -7.39
CA ARG A 176 13.92 0.98 -8.43
C ARG A 176 15.06 -0.02 -8.46
N GLN A 177 16.29 0.46 -8.34
CA GLN A 177 17.45 -0.42 -8.25
C GLN A 177 17.36 -1.31 -7.02
N TYR A 178 16.98 -0.76 -5.86
CA TYR A 178 16.76 -1.54 -4.64
C TYR A 178 15.66 -2.61 -4.84
N VAL A 179 14.52 -2.26 -5.47
CA VAL A 179 13.45 -3.24 -5.76
C VAL A 179 13.95 -4.31 -6.73
N TYR A 180 14.69 -3.94 -7.76
CA TYR A 180 15.28 -4.87 -8.72
C TYR A 180 16.24 -5.86 -8.03
N ASP A 181 17.15 -5.37 -7.21
CA ASP A 181 18.12 -6.19 -6.48
C ASP A 181 17.43 -7.15 -5.51
N MET A 182 16.41 -6.67 -4.80
CA MET A 182 15.61 -7.53 -3.93
C MET A 182 14.90 -8.65 -4.69
N VAL A 183 14.26 -8.33 -5.81
CA VAL A 183 13.52 -9.28 -6.65
C VAL A 183 14.43 -10.36 -7.25
N HIS A 184 15.70 -10.03 -7.54
CA HIS A 184 16.68 -10.95 -8.12
C HIS A 184 17.61 -11.58 -7.06
N SER A 185 17.35 -11.33 -5.77
CA SER A 185 18.12 -11.91 -4.68
C SER A 185 17.50 -13.22 -4.20
N ASN A 186 18.26 -13.99 -3.41
CA ASN A 186 17.75 -15.15 -2.68
C ASN A 186 17.02 -14.79 -1.37
N ARG A 187 16.75 -13.50 -1.13
CA ARG A 187 16.00 -13.01 0.04
C ARG A 187 14.49 -13.19 -0.11
N LEU A 188 14.00 -13.31 -1.34
CA LEU A 188 12.57 -13.54 -1.61
C LEU A 188 12.31 -15.02 -1.88
N VAL A 189 11.45 -15.62 -1.07
CA VAL A 189 11.05 -17.03 -1.15
C VAL A 189 9.61 -17.19 -0.69
N ALA A 190 8.78 -17.89 -1.45
CA ALA A 190 7.44 -18.23 -0.99
C ALA A 190 7.48 -19.40 0.00
N THR A 191 7.61 -19.07 1.28
CA THR A 191 7.44 -20.05 2.38
C THR A 191 6.03 -20.65 2.37
N PRO A 192 5.78 -21.78 3.05
CA PRO A 192 4.41 -22.33 3.19
C PRO A 192 3.41 -21.29 3.69
N GLN A 193 3.81 -20.45 4.66
CA GLN A 193 2.98 -19.36 5.18
C GLN A 193 2.71 -18.30 4.11
N ALA A 194 3.74 -17.89 3.34
CA ALA A 194 3.57 -16.94 2.24
C ALA A 194 2.61 -17.48 1.17
N ARG A 195 2.71 -18.75 0.79
CA ARG A 195 1.80 -19.39 -0.18
C ARG A 195 0.36 -19.44 0.33
N GLN A 196 0.16 -19.77 1.60
CA GLN A 196 -1.15 -19.79 2.21
C GLN A 196 -1.80 -18.39 2.25
N LEU A 197 -1.03 -17.37 2.66
CA LEU A 197 -1.49 -15.97 2.66
C LEU A 197 -1.78 -15.47 1.24
N ALA A 198 -0.92 -15.82 0.27
CA ALA A 198 -1.12 -15.48 -1.14
C ALA A 198 -2.40 -16.11 -1.70
N HIS A 199 -2.65 -17.39 -1.40
CA HIS A 199 -3.89 -18.06 -1.82
C HIS A 199 -5.12 -17.35 -1.26
N GLN A 200 -5.13 -16.99 0.02
CA GLN A 200 -6.26 -16.28 0.62
C GLN A 200 -6.44 -14.85 0.10
N LEU A 201 -5.34 -14.18 -0.27
CA LEU A 201 -5.40 -12.86 -0.89
C LEU A 201 -6.07 -12.92 -2.27
N LEU A 202 -5.71 -13.95 -3.05
CA LEU A 202 -6.20 -14.10 -4.42
C LEU A 202 -7.59 -14.77 -4.48
N PHE A 203 -7.86 -15.66 -3.54
CA PHE A 203 -9.10 -16.43 -3.42
C PHE A 203 -9.66 -16.36 -1.99
N PRO A 204 -10.07 -15.17 -1.53
CA PRO A 204 -10.67 -15.05 -0.20
C PRO A 204 -11.98 -15.84 -0.12
N PRO A 205 -12.39 -16.29 1.08
CA PRO A 205 -13.66 -16.99 1.27
C PRO A 205 -14.82 -16.04 0.94
N ALA A 206 -15.45 -16.26 -0.21
CA ALA A 206 -16.54 -15.43 -0.71
C ALA A 206 -17.56 -16.27 -1.50
N PRO A 207 -18.82 -15.78 -1.66
CA PRO A 207 -19.83 -16.43 -2.47
C PRO A 207 -19.34 -16.75 -3.89
N ALA A 208 -19.80 -17.87 -4.43
CA ALA A 208 -19.36 -18.37 -5.75
C ALA A 208 -19.58 -17.36 -6.88
N ILE A 209 -20.55 -16.48 -6.77
CA ILE A 209 -20.84 -15.43 -7.73
C ILE A 209 -19.65 -14.44 -7.90
N LEU A 210 -18.75 -14.34 -6.91
CA LEU A 210 -17.57 -13.48 -6.96
C LEU A 210 -16.32 -14.16 -7.58
N ARG A 211 -16.40 -15.45 -7.94
CA ARG A 211 -15.28 -16.18 -8.56
C ARG A 211 -14.73 -15.52 -9.82
N PRO A 212 -15.54 -14.99 -10.75
CA PRO A 212 -15.01 -14.28 -11.92
C PRO A 212 -14.16 -13.06 -11.54
N LEU A 213 -14.55 -12.33 -10.49
CA LEU A 213 -13.78 -11.17 -9.99
C LEU A 213 -12.45 -11.62 -9.37
N MET A 214 -12.43 -12.74 -8.65
CA MET A 214 -11.20 -13.31 -8.09
C MET A 214 -10.24 -13.75 -9.20
N HIS A 215 -10.75 -14.39 -10.27
CA HIS A 215 -9.94 -14.75 -11.43
C HIS A 215 -9.40 -13.51 -12.15
N LEU A 216 -10.21 -12.46 -12.29
CA LEU A 216 -9.74 -11.18 -12.84
C LEU A 216 -8.63 -10.57 -11.97
N ASN A 217 -8.80 -10.55 -10.64
CA ASN A 217 -7.75 -10.11 -9.71
C ASN A 217 -6.47 -10.94 -9.85
N LEU A 218 -6.57 -12.27 -9.98
CA LEU A 218 -5.42 -13.15 -10.23
C LEU A 218 -4.71 -12.78 -11.52
N GLN A 219 -5.44 -12.66 -12.65
CA GLN A 219 -4.85 -12.29 -13.95
C GLN A 219 -4.15 -10.93 -13.90
N LEU A 220 -4.81 -9.95 -13.30
CA LEU A 220 -4.25 -8.63 -13.10
C LEU A 220 -2.98 -8.67 -12.24
N THR A 221 -3.01 -9.41 -11.14
CA THR A 221 -1.88 -9.57 -10.24
C THR A 221 -0.69 -10.23 -10.95
N CYS A 222 -0.93 -11.32 -11.70
CA CYS A 222 0.11 -12.00 -12.49
C CYS A 222 0.73 -11.06 -13.52
N ALA A 223 -0.09 -10.25 -14.23
CA ALA A 223 0.40 -9.30 -15.21
C ALA A 223 1.31 -8.22 -14.61
N LEU A 224 0.97 -7.75 -13.41
CA LEU A 224 1.68 -6.67 -12.73
C LEU A 224 2.94 -7.14 -11.98
N LEU A 225 3.01 -8.42 -11.59
CA LEU A 225 4.15 -8.94 -10.83
C LEU A 225 5.42 -9.04 -11.70
N PRO A 226 6.61 -8.75 -11.13
CA PRO A 226 7.88 -9.11 -11.75
C PRO A 226 7.97 -10.63 -11.98
N GLN A 227 8.59 -11.04 -13.10
CA GLN A 227 8.72 -12.46 -13.44
C GLN A 227 9.31 -13.32 -12.30
N PRO A 228 10.42 -12.94 -11.64
CA PRO A 228 10.97 -13.76 -10.56
C PRO A 228 9.99 -13.96 -9.40
N VAL A 229 9.15 -12.96 -9.10
CA VAL A 229 8.15 -13.09 -8.03
C VAL A 229 7.00 -14.01 -8.46
N ARG A 230 6.58 -13.99 -9.74
CA ARG A 230 5.61 -14.97 -10.26
C ARG A 230 6.14 -16.39 -10.12
N GLU A 231 7.41 -16.61 -10.48
CA GLU A 231 8.08 -17.92 -10.39
C GLU A 231 8.15 -18.43 -8.93
N ILE A 232 8.49 -17.57 -7.97
CA ILE A 232 8.50 -17.89 -6.53
C ILE A 232 7.13 -18.45 -6.08
N TYR A 233 6.03 -17.89 -6.59
CA TYR A 233 4.67 -18.35 -6.25
C TYR A 233 4.14 -19.46 -7.16
N GLY A 234 4.84 -19.82 -8.23
CA GLY A 234 4.37 -20.76 -9.25
C GLY A 234 3.18 -20.23 -10.05
N LEU A 235 3.12 -18.94 -10.28
CA LEU A 235 2.06 -18.27 -11.05
C LEU A 235 2.44 -18.29 -12.54
N GLU A 236 1.74 -19.10 -13.31
CA GLU A 236 1.96 -19.19 -14.76
C GLU A 236 1.49 -17.92 -15.50
N TRP A 237 2.31 -17.47 -16.42
CA TRP A 237 2.03 -16.32 -17.27
C TRP A 237 2.60 -16.54 -18.68
N ASP A 238 1.81 -16.32 -19.68
CA ASP A 238 2.15 -16.58 -21.08
C ASP A 238 1.97 -15.32 -21.97
N PRO A 239 2.55 -15.28 -23.18
CA PRO A 239 2.44 -14.14 -24.09
C PRO A 239 1.02 -13.78 -24.50
N HIS A 240 0.11 -14.76 -24.59
CA HIS A 240 -1.28 -14.51 -24.96
C HIS A 240 -2.01 -13.75 -23.83
N ARG A 241 -1.81 -14.15 -22.58
CA ARG A 241 -2.34 -13.42 -21.41
C ARG A 241 -1.76 -12.02 -21.31
N GLN A 242 -0.45 -11.87 -21.60
CA GLN A 242 0.20 -10.56 -21.64
C GLN A 242 -0.44 -9.65 -22.69
N PHE A 243 -0.69 -10.15 -23.90
CA PHE A 243 -1.35 -9.40 -24.97
C PHE A 243 -2.76 -8.92 -24.56
N ILE A 244 -3.57 -9.80 -23.97
CA ILE A 244 -4.91 -9.45 -23.48
C ILE A 244 -4.82 -8.38 -22.37
N PHE A 245 -3.87 -8.53 -21.46
CA PHE A 245 -3.64 -7.53 -20.41
C PHE A 245 -3.27 -6.17 -20.99
N ASP A 246 -2.32 -6.12 -21.93
CA ASP A 246 -1.86 -4.87 -22.53
C ASP A 246 -3.00 -4.14 -23.28
N LEU A 247 -3.84 -4.90 -23.99
CA LEU A 247 -5.01 -4.35 -24.64
C LEU A 247 -6.02 -3.80 -23.63
N SER A 248 -6.28 -4.55 -22.56
CA SER A 248 -7.17 -4.13 -21.48
C SER A 248 -6.65 -2.90 -20.74
N ALA A 249 -5.36 -2.85 -20.41
CA ALA A 249 -4.72 -1.72 -19.76
C ALA A 249 -4.80 -0.43 -20.61
N ARG A 250 -4.61 -0.53 -21.93
CA ARG A 250 -4.80 0.60 -22.87
C ARG A 250 -6.25 1.09 -22.89
N GLY A 251 -7.22 0.17 -22.87
CA GLY A 251 -8.64 0.50 -22.77
C GLY A 251 -8.95 1.23 -21.46
N ILE A 252 -8.51 0.70 -20.33
CA ILE A 252 -8.67 1.29 -18.99
C ILE A 252 -8.04 2.70 -18.96
N ARG A 253 -6.81 2.84 -19.45
CA ARG A 253 -6.10 4.13 -19.51
C ARG A 253 -6.81 5.15 -20.39
N THR A 254 -7.55 4.71 -21.38
CA THR A 254 -8.35 5.59 -22.23
C THR A 254 -9.63 6.03 -21.54
N ILE A 255 -10.25 5.17 -20.75
CA ILE A 255 -11.57 5.41 -20.13
C ILE A 255 -11.41 6.15 -18.80
N ILE A 256 -10.56 5.66 -17.90
CA ILE A 256 -10.46 6.18 -16.52
C ILE A 256 -10.27 7.71 -16.46
N PRO A 257 -9.34 8.34 -17.20
CA PRO A 257 -9.13 9.78 -17.11
C PRO A 257 -10.31 10.62 -17.61
N ARG A 258 -11.20 10.01 -18.43
CA ARG A 258 -12.40 10.68 -18.96
C ARG A 258 -13.59 10.61 -18.01
N LEU A 259 -13.52 9.75 -17.00
CA LEU A 259 -14.55 9.68 -15.98
C LEU A 259 -14.52 10.92 -15.09
N PRO A 260 -15.68 11.41 -14.65
CA PRO A 260 -15.73 12.42 -13.62
C PRO A 260 -14.95 12.00 -12.38
N VAL A 261 -14.29 12.95 -11.72
CA VAL A 261 -13.42 12.70 -10.56
C VAL A 261 -14.12 11.87 -9.47
N TYR A 262 -15.40 12.14 -9.21
CA TYR A 262 -16.17 11.41 -8.20
C TYR A 262 -16.35 9.90 -8.51
N LEU A 263 -16.16 9.46 -9.77
CA LEU A 263 -16.18 8.04 -10.13
C LEU A 263 -14.79 7.39 -10.04
N ARG A 264 -13.74 8.19 -10.04
CA ARG A 264 -12.35 7.72 -9.94
C ARG A 264 -11.87 7.61 -8.50
N GLU A 265 -12.44 8.40 -7.61
CA GLU A 265 -12.12 8.39 -6.18
C GLU A 265 -12.97 7.40 -5.41
N LEU A 266 -12.39 6.79 -4.40
CA LEU A 266 -13.14 5.93 -3.49
C LEU A 266 -14.03 6.75 -2.54
N PRO A 267 -15.14 6.21 -2.06
CA PRO A 267 -16.05 6.93 -1.17
C PRO A 267 -15.38 7.49 0.09
N ILE A 268 -14.45 6.72 0.69
CA ILE A 268 -13.70 7.15 1.87
C ILE A 268 -12.73 8.28 1.52
N THR A 269 -11.99 8.15 0.42
CA THR A 269 -11.07 9.18 -0.07
C THR A 269 -11.80 10.49 -0.30
N ARG A 270 -12.94 10.45 -1.01
CA ARG A 270 -13.81 11.64 -1.23
C ARG A 270 -14.26 12.27 0.08
N ARG A 271 -14.67 11.43 1.05
CA ARG A 271 -15.11 11.92 2.36
C ARG A 271 -13.96 12.64 3.08
N LEU A 272 -12.77 12.03 3.16
CA LEU A 272 -11.61 12.63 3.83
C LEU A 272 -11.15 13.91 3.13
N ILE A 273 -11.14 13.92 1.80
CA ILE A 273 -10.82 15.12 1.01
C ILE A 273 -11.80 16.24 1.32
N ARG A 274 -13.11 15.97 1.32
CA ARG A 274 -14.14 16.96 1.62
C ARG A 274 -14.01 17.49 3.04
N GLU A 275 -13.87 16.62 4.03
CA GLU A 275 -13.72 17.01 5.42
C GLU A 275 -12.49 17.91 5.65
N ASN A 276 -11.43 17.78 4.88
CA ASN A 276 -10.21 18.57 5.01
C ASN A 276 -10.20 19.82 4.15
N VAL A 277 -10.87 19.84 2.98
CA VAL A 277 -10.93 20.99 2.07
C VAL A 277 -12.03 21.97 2.48
N GLU A 278 -13.17 21.45 2.97
CA GLU A 278 -14.35 22.29 3.30
C GLU A 278 -14.30 22.89 4.72
N GLN A 279 -13.29 22.54 5.56
CA GLN A 279 -13.04 23.20 6.84
C GLN A 279 -11.79 24.08 6.78
N PRO A 280 -11.81 25.26 6.15
CA PRO A 280 -10.74 26.23 6.33
C PRO A 280 -10.86 26.81 7.74
N THR A 281 -9.91 26.48 8.60
CA THR A 281 -9.38 27.29 9.76
C THR A 281 -10.29 28.26 10.52
N ALA A 282 -11.61 28.08 10.57
CA ALA A 282 -12.50 29.02 11.27
C ALA A 282 -12.74 28.71 12.76
N LEU A 283 -12.10 27.68 13.35
CA LEU A 283 -12.41 27.26 14.73
C LEU A 283 -11.18 26.83 15.54
N TRP A 284 -10.19 27.73 15.66
CA TRP A 284 -9.09 27.50 16.61
C TRP A 284 -9.18 28.36 17.88
N TRP A 285 -10.27 29.11 18.06
CA TRP A 285 -10.55 29.84 19.30
C TRP A 285 -11.95 29.53 19.78
N GLY A 286 -12.06 28.51 20.63
CA GLY A 286 -13.25 28.29 21.45
C GLY A 286 -14.08 27.05 21.12
N HIS A 287 -14.17 26.18 22.12
CA HIS A 287 -15.07 25.07 22.35
C HIS A 287 -14.66 23.69 21.80
N SER A 288 -14.13 22.93 22.72
CA SER A 288 -14.07 21.46 22.70
C SER A 288 -15.45 20.87 22.35
N ARG A 289 -15.66 20.50 21.10
CA ARG A 289 -16.70 19.53 20.76
C ARG A 289 -16.04 18.15 20.58
N ARG A 290 -16.50 17.22 21.40
CA ARG A 290 -16.06 15.80 21.39
C ARG A 290 -16.11 15.24 19.98
N PRO A 291 -15.07 14.46 19.55
CA PRO A 291 -15.10 13.81 18.24
C PRO A 291 -16.30 12.87 18.16
N SER A 292 -16.95 12.83 17.00
CA SER A 292 -18.05 11.89 16.73
C SER A 292 -17.52 10.45 16.89
N ARG A 293 -18.02 9.73 17.88
CA ARG A 293 -17.59 8.38 18.31
C ARG A 293 -17.75 7.26 17.28
N GLY A 294 -18.18 7.53 16.06
CA GLY A 294 -18.66 6.49 15.15
C GLY A 294 -17.58 5.63 14.45
N ILE A 295 -16.38 6.16 14.17
CA ILE A 295 -15.38 5.43 13.37
C ILE A 295 -14.31 4.82 14.30
N ILE A 296 -13.86 5.57 15.31
CA ILE A 296 -12.82 5.08 16.23
C ILE A 296 -13.36 3.96 17.14
N HIS A 297 -14.66 3.99 17.47
CA HIS A 297 -15.28 2.97 18.33
C HIS A 297 -15.42 1.59 17.64
N LYS A 298 -15.52 1.54 16.32
CA LYS A 298 -15.48 0.25 15.59
C LYS A 298 -14.09 -0.38 15.54
N ILE A 299 -13.04 0.42 15.70
CA ILE A 299 -11.65 -0.08 15.68
C ILE A 299 -11.22 -0.57 17.08
N SER A 300 -11.72 0.04 18.17
CA SER A 300 -11.35 -0.33 19.55
C SER A 300 -12.04 -1.60 20.10
N HIS A 301 -13.07 -2.11 19.44
CA HIS A 301 -13.75 -3.37 19.82
C HIS A 301 -13.31 -4.58 18.97
N LEU A 302 -12.26 -4.44 18.13
CA LEU A 302 -11.80 -5.49 17.24
C LEU A 302 -10.31 -5.88 17.48
N CYS A 303 -9.81 -5.56 18.67
CA CYS A 303 -8.57 -6.17 19.20
C CYS A 303 -8.87 -7.36 20.08
#